data_f53fe81ff70372c1495a935d431007d7
#
_entry.id   f53fe81ff70372c1495a935d431007d7
#
_cell.length_a   1.000
_cell.length_b   1.000
_cell.length_c   1.000
_cell.angle_alpha   90.00
_cell.angle_beta   90.00
_cell.angle_gamma   90.00
#
_symmetry.space_group_name_H-M   'P 1'
#
loop_
_entity.id
_entity.type
_entity.pdbx_description
1 polymer ?
#
loop_
_entity_poly.entity_id
_entity_poly.type
_entity_poly.pdbx_seq_one_letter_code
_entity_poly.pdbx_strand_id
1 'polypeptide(L)'
;MSEQETNPYGEIYAQWKFPRVVKHERGRWWYLWAGLVVVGLLTYAIISRNFLFVLIIILTTVIFLLLDKGDAEEGEIAITEDGVLIDDKLWPYEDLRDFWLIYDPPRAKRLYLNPRNTLRGQLSIPIEDQNPVAIRQALLTYLPEDSERDEESFTDFVSRIFKL
;
A
#
# COMPACT_ATOMS: atom_id res chain seq x y z
N MET A 1 -32.70 -11.91 10.77
CA MET A 1 -31.84 -12.83 11.54
C MET A 1 -30.50 -12.75 10.81
N SER A 2 -29.64 -11.85 11.25
CA SER A 2 -28.30 -11.68 10.69
C SER A 2 -27.44 -12.83 11.22
N GLU A 3 -27.00 -13.72 10.34
CA GLU A 3 -25.96 -14.70 10.64
C GLU A 3 -24.72 -13.90 11.08
N GLN A 4 -24.45 -13.96 12.37
CA GLN A 4 -23.13 -13.61 12.88
C GLN A 4 -22.20 -14.73 12.40
N GLU A 5 -21.50 -14.50 11.30
CA GLU A 5 -20.33 -15.29 10.96
C GLU A 5 -19.41 -15.22 12.18
N THR A 6 -19.30 -16.35 12.86
CA THR A 6 -18.41 -16.49 14.02
C THR A 6 -16.99 -16.40 13.47
N ASN A 7 -16.42 -15.20 13.52
CA ASN A 7 -15.03 -14.99 13.11
C ASN A 7 -14.13 -15.83 14.04
N PRO A 8 -13.29 -16.70 13.49
CA PRO A 8 -12.40 -17.55 14.28
C PRO A 8 -11.36 -16.76 15.12
N TYR A 9 -11.26 -15.45 14.94
CA TYR A 9 -10.28 -14.56 15.57
C TYR A 9 -10.88 -13.62 16.63
N GLY A 10 -12.04 -13.96 17.21
CA GLY A 10 -12.68 -13.18 18.25
C GLY A 10 -13.55 -12.02 17.74
N GLU A 11 -13.89 -11.10 18.64
CA GLU A 11 -14.75 -9.95 18.34
C GLU A 11 -14.05 -8.95 17.42
N ILE A 12 -14.77 -8.47 16.39
CA ILE A 12 -14.25 -7.47 15.44
C ILE A 12 -14.58 -6.08 15.97
N TYR A 13 -13.57 -5.26 16.26
CA TYR A 13 -13.73 -3.87 16.70
C TYR A 13 -13.84 -2.88 15.55
N ALA A 14 -13.12 -3.14 14.46
CA ALA A 14 -13.17 -2.34 13.24
C ALA A 14 -12.75 -3.19 12.03
N GLN A 15 -13.40 -2.97 10.90
CA GLN A 15 -13.11 -3.67 9.65
C GLN A 15 -13.32 -2.72 8.48
N TRP A 16 -12.37 -2.68 7.52
CA TRP A 16 -12.54 -1.90 6.30
C TRP A 16 -11.68 -2.46 5.17
N LYS A 17 -12.05 -2.06 3.95
CA LYS A 17 -11.28 -2.35 2.75
C LYS A 17 -10.44 -1.13 2.37
N PHE A 18 -9.26 -1.39 1.82
CA PHE A 18 -8.37 -0.34 1.36
C PHE A 18 -7.71 -0.74 0.04
N PRO A 19 -7.38 0.21 -0.85
CA PRO A 19 -6.61 -0.10 -2.05
C PRO A 19 -5.17 -0.41 -1.66
N ARG A 20 -4.69 -1.60 -2.01
CA ARG A 20 -3.28 -2.01 -1.75
C ARG A 20 -2.27 -1.15 -2.49
N VAL A 21 -2.65 -0.71 -3.66
CA VAL A 21 -1.85 0.21 -4.47
C VAL A 21 -2.71 1.43 -4.73
N VAL A 22 -2.27 2.60 -4.28
CA VAL A 22 -2.86 3.86 -4.72
C VAL A 22 -2.54 3.98 -6.21
N LYS A 23 -3.48 3.53 -7.04
CA LYS A 23 -3.36 3.67 -8.49
C LYS A 23 -3.38 5.18 -8.78
N HIS A 24 -2.20 5.75 -8.98
CA HIS A 24 -2.13 7.10 -9.51
C HIS A 24 -2.66 7.02 -10.94
N GLU A 25 -3.84 7.61 -11.15
CA GLU A 25 -4.39 7.75 -12.50
C GLU A 25 -3.43 8.61 -13.32
N ARG A 26 -2.58 7.94 -14.09
CA ARG A 26 -1.69 8.61 -15.02
C ARG A 26 -2.55 9.20 -16.14
N GLY A 27 -2.53 10.51 -16.30
CA GLY A 27 -3.30 11.19 -17.32
C GLY A 27 -2.96 10.69 -18.73
N ARG A 28 -3.93 10.74 -19.66
CA ARG A 28 -3.76 10.31 -21.06
C ARG A 28 -2.51 10.91 -21.73
N TRP A 29 -2.13 12.13 -21.37
CA TRP A 29 -0.93 12.81 -21.85
C TRP A 29 0.36 12.11 -21.44
N TRP A 30 0.38 11.47 -20.26
CA TRP A 30 1.54 10.70 -19.80
C TRP A 30 1.83 9.50 -20.70
N TYR A 31 0.79 8.75 -21.10
CA TYR A 31 0.94 7.60 -22.01
C TYR A 31 1.37 8.04 -23.44
N LEU A 32 0.90 9.19 -23.90
CA LEU A 32 1.34 9.75 -25.18
C LEU A 32 2.82 10.08 -25.16
N TRP A 33 3.31 10.76 -24.11
CA TRP A 33 4.72 11.07 -23.98
C TRP A 33 5.58 9.83 -23.80
N ALA A 34 5.17 8.88 -22.98
CA ALA A 34 5.85 7.60 -22.80
C ALA A 34 5.95 6.82 -24.12
N GLY A 35 4.84 6.76 -24.88
CA GLY A 35 4.82 6.13 -26.20
C GLY A 35 5.77 6.80 -27.18
N LEU A 36 5.81 8.13 -27.21
CA LEU A 36 6.72 8.89 -28.09
C LEU A 36 8.20 8.62 -27.74
N VAL A 37 8.52 8.52 -26.45
CA VAL A 37 9.88 8.18 -26.00
C VAL A 37 10.25 6.76 -26.42
N VAL A 38 9.35 5.78 -26.25
CA VAL A 38 9.58 4.39 -26.66
C VAL A 38 9.82 4.29 -28.17
N VAL A 39 9.00 4.97 -28.99
CA VAL A 39 9.18 5.00 -30.45
C VAL A 39 10.51 5.64 -30.83
N GLY A 40 10.90 6.74 -30.19
CA GLY A 40 12.19 7.40 -30.43
C GLY A 40 13.38 6.49 -30.10
N LEU A 41 13.32 5.79 -28.95
CA LEU A 41 14.35 4.84 -28.55
C LEU A 41 14.45 3.64 -29.50
N LEU A 42 13.31 3.08 -29.94
CA LEU A 42 13.27 2.00 -30.90
C LEU A 42 13.88 2.42 -32.24
N THR A 43 13.52 3.62 -32.73
CA THR A 43 14.09 4.17 -33.98
C THR A 43 15.60 4.30 -33.88
N TYR A 44 16.09 4.87 -32.77
CA TYR A 44 17.53 4.97 -32.53
C TYR A 44 18.22 3.61 -32.48
N ALA A 45 17.62 2.63 -31.76
CA ALA A 45 18.16 1.28 -31.62
C ALA A 45 18.27 0.55 -32.97
N ILE A 46 17.27 0.72 -33.87
CA ILE A 46 17.27 0.14 -35.22
C ILE A 46 18.36 0.79 -36.10
N ILE A 47 18.44 2.11 -36.10
CA ILE A 47 19.46 2.84 -36.86
C ILE A 47 20.87 2.43 -36.40
N SER A 48 21.07 2.28 -35.09
CA SER A 48 22.35 1.86 -34.50
C SER A 48 22.63 0.37 -34.67
N ARG A 49 21.71 -0.40 -35.31
CA ARG A 49 21.77 -1.88 -35.50
C ARG A 49 22.05 -2.63 -34.21
N ASN A 50 21.57 -2.10 -33.08
CA ASN A 50 21.73 -2.71 -31.74
C ASN A 50 20.49 -3.51 -31.37
N PHE A 51 20.42 -4.77 -31.84
CA PHE A 51 19.30 -5.65 -31.59
C PHE A 51 19.09 -5.97 -30.13
N LEU A 52 20.15 -6.02 -29.33
CA LEU A 52 20.04 -6.25 -27.89
C LEU A 52 19.31 -5.07 -27.21
N PHE A 53 19.60 -3.86 -27.63
CA PHE A 53 18.94 -2.66 -27.11
C PHE A 53 17.44 -2.62 -27.48
N VAL A 54 17.09 -3.04 -28.71
CA VAL A 54 15.68 -3.22 -29.13
C VAL A 54 14.97 -4.18 -28.20
N LEU A 55 15.59 -5.36 -27.91
CA LEU A 55 15.01 -6.36 -27.03
C LEU A 55 14.77 -5.81 -25.62
N ILE A 56 15.73 -5.09 -25.06
CA ILE A 56 15.62 -4.48 -23.73
C ILE A 56 14.45 -3.48 -23.68
N ILE A 57 14.31 -2.62 -24.70
CA ILE A 57 13.22 -1.64 -24.77
C ILE A 57 11.85 -2.36 -24.79
N ILE A 58 11.72 -3.41 -25.61
CA ILE A 58 10.48 -4.18 -25.71
C ILE A 58 10.15 -4.85 -24.36
N LEU A 59 11.12 -5.55 -23.76
CA LEU A 59 10.92 -6.22 -22.47
C LEU A 59 10.52 -5.23 -21.37
N THR A 60 11.23 -4.10 -21.27
CA THR A 60 10.93 -3.06 -20.29
C THR A 60 9.52 -2.50 -20.49
N THR A 61 9.13 -2.24 -21.76
CA THR A 61 7.80 -1.73 -22.08
C THR A 61 6.71 -2.75 -21.72
N VAL A 62 6.93 -4.04 -22.02
CA VAL A 62 5.97 -5.12 -21.68
C VAL A 62 5.84 -5.26 -20.17
N ILE A 63 6.95 -5.33 -19.44
CA ILE A 63 6.94 -5.42 -17.97
C ILE A 63 6.19 -4.23 -17.38
N PHE A 64 6.48 -3.02 -17.87
CA PHE A 64 5.81 -1.80 -17.43
C PHE A 64 4.28 -1.87 -17.66
N LEU A 65 3.83 -2.30 -18.85
CA LEU A 65 2.41 -2.45 -19.17
C LEU A 65 1.71 -3.54 -18.33
N LEU A 66 2.42 -4.62 -17.99
CA LEU A 66 1.90 -5.67 -17.12
C LEU A 66 1.72 -5.17 -15.68
N LEU A 67 2.70 -4.42 -15.16
CA LEU A 67 2.62 -3.82 -13.83
C LEU A 67 1.54 -2.74 -13.74
N ASP A 68 1.35 -1.98 -14.82
CA ASP A 68 0.33 -0.92 -14.87
C ASP A 68 -1.11 -1.46 -14.97
N LYS A 69 -1.27 -2.66 -15.53
CA LYS A 69 -2.57 -3.37 -15.62
C LYS A 69 -2.97 -4.10 -14.34
N GLY A 70 -2.10 -4.16 -13.33
CA GLY A 70 -2.45 -4.76 -12.04
C GLY A 70 -3.74 -4.11 -11.55
N ASP A 71 -4.82 -4.88 -11.42
CA ASP A 71 -6.05 -4.44 -10.77
C ASP A 71 -5.66 -3.91 -9.39
N ALA A 72 -6.29 -2.82 -8.98
CA ALA A 72 -6.15 -2.35 -7.61
C ALA A 72 -6.76 -3.45 -6.72
N GLU A 73 -5.93 -4.41 -6.31
CA GLU A 73 -6.36 -5.41 -5.34
C GLU A 73 -6.79 -4.66 -4.09
N GLU A 74 -8.04 -4.87 -3.70
CA GLU A 74 -8.53 -4.38 -2.42
C GLU A 74 -7.89 -5.25 -1.34
N GLY A 75 -7.24 -4.61 -0.39
CA GLY A 75 -6.86 -5.25 0.86
C GLY A 75 -8.00 -5.09 1.86
N GLU A 76 -8.12 -6.03 2.76
CA GLU A 76 -9.05 -5.99 3.88
C GLU A 76 -8.29 -6.02 5.19
N ILE A 77 -8.68 -5.18 6.13
CA ILE A 77 -8.14 -5.18 7.48
C ILE A 77 -9.27 -5.30 8.48
N ALA A 78 -9.07 -6.11 9.50
CA ALA A 78 -9.92 -6.20 10.66
C ALA A 78 -9.07 -6.13 11.94
N ILE A 79 -9.48 -5.28 12.86
CA ILE A 79 -8.95 -5.22 14.23
C ILE A 79 -9.82 -6.13 15.08
N THR A 80 -9.23 -7.19 15.59
CA THR A 80 -9.95 -8.24 16.35
C THR A 80 -9.38 -8.34 17.75
N GLU A 81 -10.03 -9.16 18.60
CA GLU A 81 -9.55 -9.43 19.96
C GLU A 81 -8.18 -10.12 19.98
N ASP A 82 -7.90 -11.01 19.02
CA ASP A 82 -6.68 -11.81 18.97
C ASP A 82 -5.52 -11.11 18.24
N GLY A 83 -5.79 -10.03 17.48
CA GLY A 83 -4.77 -9.34 16.71
C GLY A 83 -5.34 -8.52 15.54
N VAL A 84 -4.46 -8.11 14.66
CA VAL A 84 -4.82 -7.41 13.43
C VAL A 84 -4.79 -8.38 12.26
N LEU A 85 -5.94 -8.62 11.65
CA LEU A 85 -6.08 -9.43 10.45
C LEU A 85 -5.90 -8.52 9.24
N ILE A 86 -4.93 -8.80 8.41
CA ILE A 86 -4.70 -8.08 7.15
C ILE A 86 -4.82 -9.12 6.04
N ASP A 87 -5.86 -8.99 5.24
CA ASP A 87 -6.29 -10.01 4.30
C ASP A 87 -6.56 -11.33 5.05
N ASP A 88 -5.89 -12.39 4.68
CA ASP A 88 -6.01 -13.70 5.32
C ASP A 88 -4.92 -13.96 6.39
N LYS A 89 -4.11 -12.94 6.72
CA LYS A 89 -3.00 -13.08 7.64
C LYS A 89 -3.27 -12.40 8.96
N LEU A 90 -3.37 -13.18 10.03
CA LEU A 90 -3.41 -12.68 11.39
C LEU A 90 -2.02 -12.20 11.83
N TRP A 91 -1.98 -11.03 12.42
CA TRP A 91 -0.85 -10.44 13.13
C TRP A 91 -1.22 -10.36 14.61
N PRO A 92 -0.82 -11.35 15.43
CA PRO A 92 -1.09 -11.32 16.87
C PRO A 92 -0.46 -10.07 17.50
N TYR A 93 -1.08 -9.54 18.54
CA TYR A 93 -0.55 -8.35 19.24
C TYR A 93 0.84 -8.59 19.84
N GLU A 94 1.17 -9.83 20.19
CA GLU A 94 2.51 -10.21 20.67
C GLU A 94 3.62 -10.06 19.61
N ASP A 95 3.27 -10.18 18.31
CA ASP A 95 4.18 -9.98 17.17
C ASP A 95 4.33 -8.50 16.79
N LEU A 96 3.48 -7.62 17.32
CA LEU A 96 3.50 -6.20 17.10
C LEU A 96 4.20 -5.49 18.27
N ARG A 97 4.99 -4.46 17.98
CA ARG A 97 5.71 -3.69 18.98
C ARG A 97 4.95 -2.45 19.42
N ASP A 98 4.51 -1.67 18.45
CA ASP A 98 3.83 -0.40 18.61
C ASP A 98 3.01 -0.06 17.35
N PHE A 99 2.16 0.94 17.47
CA PHE A 99 1.45 1.51 16.33
C PHE A 99 1.47 3.03 16.41
N TRP A 100 1.21 3.69 15.28
CA TRP A 100 0.89 5.11 15.25
C TRP A 100 -0.05 5.44 14.10
N LEU A 101 -0.74 6.55 14.27
CA LEU A 101 -1.75 7.05 13.36
C LEU A 101 -1.33 8.41 12.84
N ILE A 102 -1.26 8.55 11.52
CA ILE A 102 -1.14 9.85 10.88
C ILE A 102 -2.50 10.20 10.30
N TYR A 103 -3.08 11.28 10.81
CA TYR A 103 -4.36 11.79 10.31
C TYR A 103 -4.24 13.28 10.06
N ASP A 104 -3.81 13.65 8.85
CA ASP A 104 -3.68 15.02 8.35
C ASP A 104 -4.40 15.14 7.00
N PRO A 105 -5.75 15.18 6.98
CA PRO A 105 -6.48 15.34 5.74
C PRO A 105 -6.28 16.73 5.12
N PRO A 106 -6.11 16.86 3.80
CA PRO A 106 -6.20 15.79 2.78
C PRO A 106 -4.88 15.04 2.52
N ARG A 107 -3.82 15.29 3.25
CA ARG A 107 -2.46 14.83 2.93
C ARG A 107 -2.23 13.36 3.24
N ALA A 108 -2.54 12.94 4.46
CA ALA A 108 -2.28 11.57 4.90
C ALA A 108 -3.36 11.09 5.87
N LYS A 109 -3.84 9.87 5.66
CA LYS A 109 -4.74 9.14 6.55
C LYS A 109 -4.24 7.69 6.61
N ARG A 110 -3.31 7.38 7.51
CA ARG A 110 -2.67 6.07 7.56
C ARG A 110 -2.50 5.54 8.97
N LEU A 111 -2.73 4.25 9.11
CA LEU A 111 -2.36 3.45 10.27
C LEU A 111 -1.04 2.75 9.97
N TYR A 112 -0.10 2.89 10.88
CA TYR A 112 1.18 2.20 10.84
C TYR A 112 1.27 1.19 11.97
N LEU A 113 1.65 -0.04 11.63
CA LEU A 113 1.92 -1.11 12.58
C LEU A 113 3.37 -1.52 12.46
N ASN A 114 4.04 -1.65 13.58
CA ASN A 114 5.45 -1.95 13.62
C ASN A 114 5.67 -3.36 14.19
N PRO A 115 6.01 -4.35 13.34
CA PRO A 115 6.30 -5.69 13.83
C PRO A 115 7.56 -5.71 14.72
N ARG A 116 7.58 -6.57 15.73
CA ARG A 116 8.77 -6.82 16.56
C ARG A 116 9.93 -7.37 15.73
N ASN A 117 9.61 -8.16 14.70
CA ASN A 117 10.62 -8.66 13.78
C ASN A 117 10.96 -7.60 12.74
N THR A 118 12.09 -6.94 12.93
CA THR A 118 12.62 -5.88 12.08
C THR A 118 12.81 -6.27 10.60
N LEU A 119 12.92 -7.56 10.29
CA LEU A 119 13.06 -8.05 8.91
C LEU A 119 11.74 -7.99 8.11
N ARG A 120 10.60 -7.88 8.80
CA ARG A 120 9.28 -7.85 8.13
C ARG A 120 8.86 -6.47 7.66
N GLY A 121 9.62 -5.44 8.00
CA GLY A 121 9.28 -4.07 7.64
C GLY A 121 8.02 -3.55 8.35
N GLN A 122 7.80 -2.26 8.23
CA GLN A 122 6.64 -1.55 8.76
C GLN A 122 5.42 -1.78 7.85
N LEU A 123 4.26 -1.99 8.45
CA LEU A 123 2.98 -2.10 7.72
C LEU A 123 2.32 -0.72 7.69
N SER A 124 1.95 -0.26 6.51
CA SER A 124 1.29 1.03 6.28
C SER A 124 -0.06 0.80 5.61
N ILE A 125 -1.14 1.15 6.28
CA ILE A 125 -2.51 0.83 5.88
C ILE A 125 -3.31 2.12 5.78
N PRO A 126 -3.91 2.42 4.63
CA PRO A 126 -4.83 3.55 4.49
C PRO A 126 -6.06 3.37 5.39
N ILE A 127 -6.46 4.44 6.09
CA ILE A 127 -7.64 4.43 6.97
C ILE A 127 -8.92 4.73 6.17
N GLU A 128 -8.76 5.35 4.99
CA GLU A 128 -9.85 5.80 4.14
C GLU A 128 -10.85 6.72 4.90
N ASP A 129 -12.12 6.33 4.96
CA ASP A 129 -13.18 7.09 5.61
C ASP A 129 -13.50 6.58 7.03
N GLN A 130 -12.63 5.73 7.60
CA GLN A 130 -12.83 5.22 8.95
C GLN A 130 -12.57 6.28 10.01
N ASN A 131 -13.21 6.10 11.17
CA ASN A 131 -13.00 6.99 12.30
C ASN A 131 -11.64 6.68 12.97
N PRO A 132 -10.65 7.60 12.89
CA PRO A 132 -9.32 7.37 13.46
C PRO A 132 -9.34 7.23 14.97
N VAL A 133 -10.30 7.87 15.65
CA VAL A 133 -10.44 7.80 17.11
C VAL A 133 -10.89 6.41 17.54
N ALA A 134 -11.83 5.79 16.81
CA ALA A 134 -12.29 4.44 17.12
C ALA A 134 -11.17 3.40 16.90
N ILE A 135 -10.42 3.53 15.80
CA ILE A 135 -9.26 2.68 15.52
C ILE A 135 -8.21 2.80 16.62
N ARG A 136 -7.89 4.03 17.01
CA ARG A 136 -6.92 4.32 18.08
C ARG A 136 -7.33 3.70 19.40
N GLN A 137 -8.61 3.86 19.80
CA GLN A 137 -9.12 3.30 21.04
C GLN A 137 -9.08 1.77 21.05
N ALA A 138 -9.42 1.13 19.94
CA ALA A 138 -9.35 -0.32 19.81
C ALA A 138 -7.91 -0.83 19.98
N LEU A 139 -6.94 -0.20 19.34
CA LEU A 139 -5.53 -0.61 19.38
C LEU A 139 -4.85 -0.29 20.71
N LEU A 140 -5.19 0.84 21.36
CA LEU A 140 -4.60 1.24 22.65
C LEU A 140 -4.86 0.22 23.78
N THR A 141 -5.90 -0.62 23.62
CA THR A 141 -6.16 -1.69 24.58
C THR A 141 -5.07 -2.76 24.59
N TYR A 142 -4.39 -2.95 23.45
CA TYR A 142 -3.46 -4.06 23.22
C TYR A 142 -2.03 -3.62 22.91
N LEU A 143 -1.85 -2.45 22.29
CA LEU A 143 -0.56 -1.97 21.82
C LEU A 143 -0.26 -0.55 22.33
N PRO A 144 0.99 -0.23 22.65
CA PRO A 144 1.41 1.14 22.91
C PRO A 144 1.40 1.95 21.61
N GLU A 145 0.99 3.21 21.71
CA GLU A 145 1.09 4.16 20.61
C GLU A 145 2.44 4.89 20.67
N ASP A 146 3.14 4.93 19.53
CA ASP A 146 4.38 5.71 19.37
C ASP A 146 4.00 7.12 18.86
N SER A 147 3.76 8.04 19.81
CA SER A 147 3.37 9.42 19.51
C SER A 147 4.53 10.34 19.10
N GLU A 148 5.77 9.85 19.16
CA GLU A 148 6.94 10.63 18.71
C GLU A 148 7.12 10.58 17.18
N ARG A 149 6.41 9.68 16.49
CA ARG A 149 6.48 9.51 15.03
C ARG A 149 5.31 10.17 14.33
N ASP A 150 5.29 11.49 14.35
CA ASP A 150 4.30 12.28 13.60
C ASP A 150 4.63 12.41 12.09
N GLU A 151 5.71 11.78 11.62
CA GLU A 151 6.14 11.90 10.22
C GLU A 151 5.80 10.63 9.41
N GLU A 152 5.38 10.85 8.16
CA GLU A 152 5.20 9.77 7.18
C GLU A 152 6.51 8.97 7.04
N SER A 153 6.41 7.66 6.82
CA SER A 153 7.56 6.85 6.47
C SER A 153 8.28 7.43 5.25
N PHE A 154 9.60 7.43 5.27
CA PHE A 154 10.42 7.90 4.13
C PHE A 154 10.02 7.21 2.83
N THR A 155 9.65 5.93 2.89
CA THR A 155 9.17 5.15 1.73
C THR A 155 7.87 5.72 1.17
N ASP A 156 6.90 6.09 2.01
CA ASP A 156 5.62 6.66 1.59
C ASP A 156 5.80 8.07 1.03
N PHE A 157 6.70 8.86 1.64
CA PHE A 157 7.08 10.18 1.14
C PHE A 157 7.72 10.10 -0.26
N VAL A 158 8.66 9.15 -0.46
CA VAL A 158 9.31 8.92 -1.75
C VAL A 158 8.32 8.44 -2.80
N SER A 159 7.46 7.46 -2.47
CA SER A 159 6.42 6.96 -3.39
C SER A 159 5.48 8.07 -3.85
N ARG A 160 5.14 9.00 -2.96
CA ARG A 160 4.29 10.15 -3.28
C ARG A 160 4.98 11.15 -4.20
N ILE A 161 6.28 11.44 -3.98
CA ILE A 161 7.05 12.37 -4.83
C ILE A 161 7.22 11.81 -6.23
N PHE A 162 7.61 10.54 -6.33
CA PHE A 162 7.86 9.90 -7.63
C PHE A 162 6.59 9.36 -8.30
N LYS A 163 5.43 9.45 -7.63
CA LYS A 163 4.15 8.93 -8.15
C LYS A 163 4.24 7.45 -8.60
N LEU A 164 4.97 6.67 -7.82
CA LEU A 164 5.14 5.23 -8.05
C LEU A 164 4.09 4.44 -7.29
#